data_4f4ec57d18bcf9ea02c33f995459a95a
#
_entry.id   4f4ec57d18bcf9ea02c33f995459a95a
#
_cell.length_a   1.000
_cell.length_b   1.000
_cell.length_c   1.000
_cell.angle_alpha   90.00
_cell.angle_beta   90.00
_cell.angle_gamma   90.00
#
_symmetry.space_group_name_H-M   'P 1'
#
loop_
_entity.id
_entity.type
_entity.pdbx_description
1 polymer ?
#
loop_
_entity_poly.entity_id
_entity_poly.type
_entity_poly.pdbx_seq_one_letter_code
_entity_poly.pdbx_strand_id
1 'polypeptide(L)'
;MAKVAFIGAGSFGFTRGLVRDMLTYPTMQDAHIALMDIDKERLGYVKRAVDRIVHEGSYPATVTATQNRVEALRDADAVIITILAQPIEVWRHDIEIPKRFKVDTNVGDTRSVSGVFRALRTMPVMLDIIRDVKRYCPRAIVLNYTNPMSMLCRAMQRQFPDVQ
;
A
#
# COMPACT_ATOMS: atom_id res chain seq x y z
N MET A 1 10.98 16.51 -10.49
CA MET A 1 11.08 15.07 -10.18
C MET A 1 10.13 14.79 -9.02
N ALA A 2 9.05 14.05 -9.28
CA ALA A 2 8.08 13.67 -8.24
C ALA A 2 8.60 12.48 -7.43
N LYS A 3 8.34 12.44 -6.12
CA LYS A 3 8.64 11.29 -5.27
C LYS A 3 7.36 10.52 -4.95
N VAL A 4 7.35 9.22 -5.30
CA VAL A 4 6.23 8.32 -5.03
C VAL A 4 6.67 7.24 -4.05
N ALA A 5 6.06 7.23 -2.87
CA ALA A 5 6.35 6.24 -1.83
C ALA A 5 5.34 5.08 -1.90
N PHE A 6 5.84 3.86 -1.97
CA PHE A 6 5.03 2.62 -1.90
C PHE A 6 5.17 2.02 -0.50
N ILE A 7 4.08 1.98 0.26
CA ILE A 7 4.02 1.36 1.58
C ILE A 7 3.33 -0.01 1.47
N GLY A 8 4.06 -1.07 1.80
CA GLY A 8 3.69 -2.44 1.49
C GLY A 8 4.16 -2.88 0.10
N ALA A 9 5.30 -2.35 -0.33
CA ALA A 9 5.85 -2.58 -1.67
C ALA A 9 6.10 -4.07 -1.98
N GLY A 10 6.25 -4.92 -0.96
CA GLY A 10 6.35 -6.39 -1.11
C GLY A 10 5.13 -7.05 -1.75
N SER A 11 4.06 -6.30 -1.98
CA SER A 11 2.93 -6.69 -2.83
C SER A 11 3.35 -6.69 -4.31
N PHE A 12 4.06 -7.74 -4.72
CA PHE A 12 4.78 -7.82 -6.00
C PHE A 12 3.93 -7.47 -7.22
N GLY A 13 2.73 -8.03 -7.31
CA GLY A 13 1.82 -7.80 -8.44
C GLY A 13 1.39 -6.34 -8.56
N PHE A 14 0.97 -5.73 -7.45
CA PHE A 14 0.55 -4.33 -7.42
C PHE A 14 1.71 -3.39 -7.68
N THR A 15 2.80 -3.50 -6.94
CA THR A 15 3.93 -2.58 -7.05
C THR A 15 4.52 -2.59 -8.45
N ARG A 16 4.78 -3.79 -9.02
CA ARG A 16 5.29 -3.93 -10.37
C ARG A 16 4.35 -3.33 -11.43
N GLY A 17 3.05 -3.64 -11.32
CA GLY A 17 2.04 -3.15 -12.25
C GLY A 17 1.92 -1.63 -12.20
N LEU A 18 1.74 -1.07 -11.01
CA LEU A 18 1.56 0.38 -10.81
C LEU A 18 2.80 1.18 -11.22
N VAL A 19 4.01 0.69 -10.93
CA VAL A 19 5.25 1.35 -11.39
C VAL A 19 5.33 1.35 -12.90
N ARG A 20 5.07 0.21 -13.56
CA ARG A 20 5.07 0.14 -15.00
C ARG A 20 4.06 1.11 -15.62
N ASP A 21 2.84 1.12 -15.10
CA ASP A 21 1.77 1.97 -15.62
C ASP A 21 2.10 3.46 -15.38
N MET A 22 2.65 3.82 -14.21
CA MET A 22 3.08 5.18 -13.88
C MET A 22 4.17 5.67 -14.86
N LEU A 23 5.16 4.86 -15.17
CA LEU A 23 6.26 5.23 -16.06
C LEU A 23 5.85 5.36 -17.54
N THR A 24 4.64 4.95 -17.92
CA THR A 24 4.09 5.25 -19.26
C THR A 24 3.78 6.74 -19.45
N TYR A 25 3.59 7.48 -18.36
CA TYR A 25 3.30 8.91 -18.43
C TYR A 25 4.60 9.72 -18.50
N PRO A 26 4.81 10.55 -19.52
CA PRO A 26 6.06 11.32 -19.69
C PRO A 26 6.45 12.14 -18.45
N THR A 27 5.47 12.71 -17.76
CA THR A 27 5.67 13.54 -16.55
C THR A 27 6.09 12.74 -15.31
N MET A 28 6.07 11.41 -15.38
CA MET A 28 6.43 10.51 -14.27
C MET A 28 7.68 9.68 -14.55
N GLN A 29 8.24 9.80 -15.76
CA GLN A 29 9.39 8.99 -16.16
C GLN A 29 10.68 9.29 -15.40
N ASP A 30 10.80 10.47 -14.80
CA ASP A 30 11.94 10.88 -13.94
C ASP A 30 11.64 10.70 -12.44
N ALA A 31 10.53 10.05 -12.07
CA ALA A 31 10.11 9.95 -10.67
C ALA A 31 11.15 9.23 -9.78
N HIS A 32 11.21 9.67 -8.52
CA HIS A 32 11.87 8.90 -7.46
C HIS A 32 10.86 7.92 -6.84
N ILE A 33 11.10 6.63 -7.04
CA ILE A 33 10.26 5.52 -6.54
C ILE A 33 10.86 5.02 -5.23
N ALA A 34 10.20 5.30 -4.11
CA ALA A 34 10.63 4.86 -2.78
C ALA A 34 9.81 3.63 -2.34
N LEU A 35 10.43 2.46 -2.36
CA LEU A 35 9.80 1.18 -1.98
C LEU A 35 10.02 0.92 -0.50
N MET A 36 8.94 0.67 0.24
CA MET A 36 9.00 0.30 1.65
C MET A 36 8.19 -0.95 1.93
N ASP A 37 8.80 -1.92 2.60
CA ASP A 37 8.11 -3.08 3.16
C ASP A 37 8.78 -3.54 4.46
N ILE A 38 8.02 -4.16 5.34
CA ILE A 38 8.54 -4.76 6.58
C ILE A 38 9.27 -6.07 6.30
N ASP A 39 8.92 -6.76 5.21
CA ASP A 39 9.55 -8.00 4.76
C ASP A 39 10.71 -7.68 3.82
N LYS A 40 11.94 -7.87 4.32
CA LYS A 40 13.17 -7.59 3.59
C LYS A 40 13.34 -8.43 2.32
N GLU A 41 12.92 -9.68 2.36
CA GLU A 41 13.06 -10.60 1.24
C GLU A 41 12.14 -10.21 0.09
N ARG A 42 10.84 -10.01 0.39
CA ARG A 42 9.84 -9.52 -0.57
C ARG A 42 10.24 -8.17 -1.17
N LEU A 43 10.71 -7.25 -0.32
CA LEU A 43 11.21 -5.95 -0.75
C LEU A 43 12.37 -6.10 -1.75
N GLY A 44 13.30 -7.02 -1.48
CA GLY A 44 14.42 -7.31 -2.37
C GLY A 44 13.97 -7.85 -3.74
N TYR A 45 12.96 -8.72 -3.80
CA TYR A 45 12.40 -9.20 -5.06
C TYR A 45 11.75 -8.08 -5.87
N VAL A 46 10.96 -7.25 -5.21
CA VAL A 46 10.27 -6.13 -5.86
C VAL A 46 11.26 -5.09 -6.35
N LYS A 47 12.28 -4.74 -5.53
CA LYS A 47 13.33 -3.80 -5.93
C LYS A 47 14.00 -4.23 -7.24
N ARG A 48 14.41 -5.49 -7.35
CA ARG A 48 15.02 -6.02 -8.59
C ARG A 48 14.08 -5.95 -9.79
N ALA A 49 12.78 -6.24 -9.58
CA ALA A 49 11.80 -6.17 -10.66
C ALA A 49 11.55 -4.72 -11.13
N VAL A 50 11.50 -3.77 -10.22
CA VAL A 50 11.33 -2.35 -10.53
C VAL A 50 12.59 -1.78 -11.19
N ASP A 51 13.80 -2.11 -10.69
CA ASP A 51 15.07 -1.72 -11.32
C ASP A 51 15.13 -2.20 -12.78
N ARG A 52 14.68 -3.44 -13.02
CA ARG A 52 14.61 -4.01 -14.36
C ARG A 52 13.65 -3.23 -15.28
N ILE A 53 12.46 -2.85 -14.79
CA ILE A 53 11.51 -2.03 -15.55
C ILE A 53 12.15 -0.68 -15.93
N VAL A 54 12.80 -0.02 -14.97
CA VAL A 54 13.47 1.27 -15.20
C VAL A 54 14.58 1.13 -16.22
N HIS A 55 15.41 0.11 -16.09
CA HIS A 55 16.53 -0.14 -17.00
C HIS A 55 16.07 -0.51 -18.42
N GLU A 56 15.17 -1.47 -18.56
CA GLU A 56 14.67 -1.93 -19.87
C GLU A 56 13.88 -0.85 -20.61
N GLY A 57 13.16 -0.01 -19.85
CA GLY A 57 12.44 1.14 -20.41
C GLY A 57 13.28 2.37 -20.64
N SER A 58 14.57 2.33 -20.28
CA SER A 58 15.51 3.49 -20.33
C SER A 58 14.94 4.74 -19.65
N TYR A 59 14.16 4.55 -18.57
CA TYR A 59 13.58 5.66 -17.82
C TYR A 59 14.63 6.34 -16.92
N PRO A 60 14.63 7.68 -16.81
CA PRO A 60 15.51 8.42 -15.90
C PRO A 60 15.09 8.31 -14.42
N ALA A 61 14.09 7.48 -14.10
CA ALA A 61 13.60 7.23 -12.74
C ALA A 61 14.69 6.67 -11.82
N THR A 62 14.59 7.02 -10.53
CA THR A 62 15.45 6.45 -9.47
C THR A 62 14.64 5.58 -8.53
N VAL A 63 15.24 4.51 -8.00
CA VAL A 63 14.54 3.54 -7.14
C VAL A 63 15.33 3.34 -5.85
N THR A 64 14.68 3.58 -4.73
CA THR A 64 15.20 3.26 -3.39
C THR A 64 14.35 2.20 -2.70
N ALA A 65 14.93 1.43 -1.79
CA ALA A 65 14.20 0.44 -0.99
C ALA A 65 14.66 0.50 0.46
N THR A 66 13.71 0.52 1.39
CA THR A 66 13.97 0.62 2.82
C THR A 66 12.91 -0.10 3.65
N GLN A 67 13.28 -0.61 4.81
CA GLN A 67 12.33 -1.08 5.82
C GLN A 67 11.85 0.05 6.76
N ASN A 68 12.44 1.23 6.63
CA ASN A 68 12.09 2.40 7.44
C ASN A 68 11.04 3.26 6.71
N ARG A 69 9.82 3.24 7.23
CA ARG A 69 8.69 3.99 6.66
C ARG A 69 8.95 5.50 6.59
N VAL A 70 9.65 6.05 7.57
CA VAL A 70 9.96 7.49 7.61
C VAL A 70 10.85 7.91 6.44
N GLU A 71 11.85 7.08 6.10
CA GLU A 71 12.74 7.34 4.96
C GLU A 71 11.98 7.33 3.62
N ALA A 72 11.05 6.38 3.46
CA ALA A 72 10.23 6.30 2.26
C ALA A 72 9.30 7.52 2.15
N LEU A 73 8.62 7.89 3.24
CA LEU A 73 7.62 8.96 3.25
C LEU A 73 8.19 10.37 3.16
N ARG A 74 9.41 10.61 3.70
CA ARG A 74 9.97 11.96 3.76
C ARG A 74 9.91 12.66 2.39
N ASP A 75 9.25 13.81 2.35
CA ASP A 75 9.10 14.65 1.16
C ASP A 75 8.45 13.93 -0.05
N ALA A 76 7.60 12.92 0.19
CA ALA A 76 6.85 12.28 -0.88
C ALA A 76 5.73 13.18 -1.40
N ASP A 77 5.51 13.18 -2.71
CA ASP A 77 4.39 13.87 -3.38
C ASP A 77 3.15 12.97 -3.47
N ALA A 78 3.36 11.67 -3.51
CA ALA A 78 2.29 10.68 -3.49
C ALA A 78 2.68 9.46 -2.64
N VAL A 79 1.69 8.86 -1.98
CA VAL A 79 1.85 7.65 -1.16
C VAL A 79 0.86 6.59 -1.64
N ILE A 80 1.37 5.47 -2.11
CA ILE A 80 0.59 4.30 -2.53
C ILE A 80 0.65 3.24 -1.43
N ILE A 81 -0.51 2.82 -0.92
CA ILE A 81 -0.60 1.85 0.17
C ILE A 81 -1.17 0.53 -0.33
N THR A 82 -0.38 -0.55 -0.19
CA THR A 82 -0.71 -1.91 -0.65
C THR A 82 -0.41 -2.96 0.42
N ILE A 83 -0.80 -2.69 1.67
CA ILE A 83 -0.45 -3.54 2.82
C ILE A 83 -1.39 -4.74 2.99
N LEU A 84 -0.85 -5.77 3.65
CA LEU A 84 -1.62 -6.84 4.30
C LEU A 84 -1.23 -6.84 5.79
N ALA A 85 -2.17 -6.41 6.65
CA ALA A 85 -1.87 -6.14 8.07
C ALA A 85 -1.62 -7.39 8.92
N GLN A 86 -1.93 -8.57 8.43
CA GLN A 86 -1.69 -9.86 9.10
C GLN A 86 -1.37 -10.94 8.05
N PRO A 87 -0.74 -12.06 8.44
CA PRO A 87 -0.52 -13.18 7.55
C PRO A 87 -1.82 -13.69 6.92
N ILE A 88 -1.72 -14.25 5.71
CA ILE A 88 -2.88 -14.69 4.93
C ILE A 88 -3.68 -15.80 5.64
N GLU A 89 -3.03 -16.57 6.49
CA GLU A 89 -3.63 -17.65 7.28
C GLU A 89 -4.75 -17.15 8.21
N VAL A 90 -4.66 -15.88 8.64
CA VAL A 90 -5.68 -15.25 9.48
C VAL A 90 -7.02 -15.10 8.75
N TRP A 91 -7.02 -15.02 7.43
CA TRP A 91 -8.25 -14.97 6.63
C TRP A 91 -9.13 -16.20 6.78
N ARG A 92 -8.54 -17.34 7.08
CA ARG A 92 -9.29 -18.56 7.37
C ARG A 92 -10.31 -18.32 8.49
N HIS A 93 -9.93 -17.60 9.53
CA HIS A 93 -10.82 -17.27 10.64
C HIS A 93 -11.95 -16.33 10.22
N ASP A 94 -11.70 -15.41 9.29
CA ASP A 94 -12.71 -14.49 8.77
C ASP A 94 -13.83 -15.22 8.01
N ILE A 95 -13.56 -16.41 7.50
CA ILE A 95 -14.50 -17.26 6.78
C ILE A 95 -15.14 -18.28 7.73
N GLU A 96 -14.35 -18.99 8.52
CA GLU A 96 -14.80 -20.10 9.36
C GLU A 96 -15.67 -19.64 10.54
N ILE A 97 -15.36 -18.48 11.14
CA ILE A 97 -16.15 -17.97 12.26
C ILE A 97 -17.59 -17.62 11.82
N PRO A 98 -17.82 -16.82 10.75
CA PRO A 98 -19.18 -16.54 10.28
C PRO A 98 -19.96 -17.81 9.88
N LYS A 99 -19.30 -18.82 9.31
CA LYS A 99 -19.95 -20.10 8.96
C LYS A 99 -20.59 -20.80 10.17
N ARG A 100 -19.98 -20.70 11.35
CA ARG A 100 -20.57 -21.24 12.59
C ARG A 100 -21.93 -20.60 12.94
N PHE A 101 -22.15 -19.38 12.44
CA PHE A 101 -23.40 -18.64 12.60
C PHE A 101 -24.28 -18.69 11.33
N LYS A 102 -24.04 -19.66 10.45
CA LYS A 102 -24.79 -19.87 9.19
C LYS A 102 -24.64 -18.69 8.20
N VAL A 103 -23.58 -17.90 8.33
CA VAL A 103 -23.21 -16.87 7.36
C VAL A 103 -22.14 -17.44 6.44
N ASP A 104 -22.57 -17.88 5.26
CA ASP A 104 -21.68 -18.45 4.26
C ASP A 104 -21.21 -17.34 3.31
N THR A 105 -19.95 -16.91 3.49
CA THR A 105 -19.29 -15.95 2.62
C THR A 105 -18.08 -16.62 1.99
N ASN A 106 -17.92 -16.46 0.67
CA ASN A 106 -16.70 -16.97 0.01
C ASN A 106 -15.52 -16.01 0.24
N VAL A 107 -15.25 -15.05 -0.60
CA VAL A 107 -14.08 -14.19 -0.49
C VAL A 107 -14.29 -12.90 0.33
N GLY A 108 -15.48 -12.48 0.56
CA GLY A 108 -16.01 -11.29 1.25
C GLY A 108 -15.07 -10.34 1.98
N ASP A 109 -13.98 -9.90 1.33
CA ASP A 109 -12.97 -9.06 1.98
C ASP A 109 -13.30 -7.56 1.95
N THR A 110 -14.44 -7.17 1.39
CA THR A 110 -14.81 -5.77 1.16
C THR A 110 -16.05 -5.34 1.94
N ARG A 111 -17.17 -6.09 1.88
CA ARG A 111 -18.47 -5.65 2.41
C ARG A 111 -19.15 -6.66 3.34
N SER A 112 -18.62 -7.84 3.49
CA SER A 112 -19.18 -8.92 4.32
C SER A 112 -18.74 -8.81 5.78
N VAL A 113 -19.20 -9.75 6.61
CA VAL A 113 -18.70 -9.95 7.98
C VAL A 113 -17.17 -10.16 7.97
N SER A 114 -16.66 -10.93 7.00
CA SER A 114 -15.22 -11.13 6.80
C SER A 114 -14.50 -9.82 6.48
N GLY A 115 -15.12 -8.95 5.68
CA GLY A 115 -14.61 -7.60 5.41
C GLY A 115 -14.52 -6.74 6.67
N VAL A 116 -15.51 -6.84 7.59
CA VAL A 116 -15.46 -6.11 8.86
C VAL A 116 -14.30 -6.59 9.73
N PHE A 117 -14.10 -7.92 9.87
CA PHE A 117 -12.95 -8.46 10.62
C PHE A 117 -11.61 -7.98 10.03
N ARG A 118 -11.49 -8.02 8.72
CA ARG A 118 -10.30 -7.51 8.02
C ARG A 118 -10.10 -6.01 8.24
N ALA A 119 -11.18 -5.21 8.17
CA ALA A 119 -11.12 -3.77 8.46
C ALA A 119 -10.60 -3.51 9.87
N LEU A 120 -11.16 -4.17 10.88
CA LEU A 120 -10.78 -3.98 12.28
C LEU A 120 -9.30 -4.29 12.54
N ARG A 121 -8.74 -5.29 11.85
CA ARG A 121 -7.30 -5.61 11.94
C ARG A 121 -6.41 -4.61 11.20
N THR A 122 -6.86 -4.15 10.03
CA THR A 122 -6.05 -3.31 9.15
C THR A 122 -6.08 -1.85 9.58
N MET A 123 -7.20 -1.39 10.13
CA MET A 123 -7.44 0.01 10.47
C MET A 123 -6.37 0.62 11.40
N PRO A 124 -5.96 -0.01 12.50
CA PRO A 124 -4.90 0.55 13.36
C PRO A 124 -3.61 0.80 12.60
N VAL A 125 -3.18 -0.17 11.78
CA VAL A 125 -1.96 -0.06 10.97
C VAL A 125 -2.09 1.05 9.93
N MET A 126 -3.24 1.13 9.28
CA MET A 126 -3.53 2.17 8.30
C MET A 126 -3.49 3.57 8.92
N LEU A 127 -4.14 3.75 10.08
CA LEU A 127 -4.14 5.04 10.77
C LEU A 127 -2.74 5.46 11.24
N ASP A 128 -1.88 4.51 11.63
CA ASP A 128 -0.49 4.78 11.94
C ASP A 128 0.31 5.24 10.72
N ILE A 129 0.07 4.62 9.56
CA ILE A 129 0.68 5.05 8.29
C ILE A 129 0.25 6.48 7.97
N ILE A 130 -1.05 6.80 8.06
CA ILE A 130 -1.56 8.15 7.76
C ILE A 130 -1.04 9.19 8.75
N ARG A 131 -0.86 8.84 10.03
CA ARG A 131 -0.21 9.72 11.01
C ARG A 131 1.21 10.09 10.58
N ASP A 132 1.97 9.13 10.06
CA ASP A 132 3.30 9.38 9.53
C ASP A 132 3.26 10.17 8.22
N VAL A 133 2.31 9.92 7.33
CA VAL A 133 2.08 10.75 6.13
C VAL A 133 1.86 12.21 6.52
N LYS A 134 0.94 12.47 7.45
CA LYS A 134 0.67 13.83 7.94
C LYS A 134 1.93 14.52 8.52
N ARG A 135 2.83 13.75 9.11
CA ARG A 135 4.06 14.27 9.73
C ARG A 135 5.19 14.51 8.74
N TYR A 136 5.40 13.59 7.78
CA TYR A 136 6.59 13.57 6.94
C TYR A 136 6.36 14.01 5.48
N CYS A 137 5.11 13.97 5.02
CA CYS A 137 4.71 14.41 3.67
C CYS A 137 3.25 14.94 3.66
N PRO A 138 2.94 16.02 4.42
CA PRO A 138 1.56 16.47 4.66
C PRO A 138 0.81 16.95 3.41
N ARG A 139 1.51 17.15 2.29
CA ARG A 139 0.92 17.54 1.00
C ARG A 139 0.77 16.38 0.02
N ALA A 140 1.18 15.18 0.43
CA ALA A 140 1.13 14.01 -0.43
C ALA A 140 -0.32 13.56 -0.68
N ILE A 141 -0.59 13.15 -1.91
CA ILE A 141 -1.85 12.45 -2.26
C ILE A 141 -1.71 10.98 -1.82
N VAL A 142 -2.71 10.49 -1.08
CA VAL A 142 -2.75 9.10 -0.62
C VAL A 142 -3.65 8.25 -1.52
N LEU A 143 -3.08 7.22 -2.11
CA LEU A 143 -3.76 6.25 -2.96
C LEU A 143 -3.84 4.89 -2.24
N ASN A 144 -5.02 4.53 -1.77
CA ASN A 144 -5.22 3.28 -1.05
C ASN A 144 -5.65 2.14 -1.97
N TYR A 145 -4.82 1.11 -2.08
CA TYR A 145 -5.11 -0.16 -2.76
C TYR A 145 -5.42 -1.31 -1.81
N THR A 146 -5.48 -1.03 -0.50
CA THR A 146 -5.74 -2.04 0.53
C THR A 146 -7.23 -2.20 0.76
N ASN A 147 -7.71 -3.45 0.76
CA ASN A 147 -9.08 -3.79 1.15
C ASN A 147 -9.23 -3.97 2.68
N PRO A 148 -10.43 -3.71 3.22
CA PRO A 148 -11.66 -3.20 2.59
C PRO A 148 -11.59 -1.68 2.34
N MET A 149 -11.45 -1.29 1.10
CA MET A 149 -11.13 0.08 0.71
C MET A 149 -12.09 1.12 1.31
N SER A 150 -13.39 0.95 1.16
CA SER A 150 -14.36 1.96 1.62
C SER A 150 -14.33 2.17 3.14
N MET A 151 -14.15 1.10 3.93
CA MET A 151 -14.07 1.18 5.39
C MET A 151 -12.78 1.88 5.83
N LEU A 152 -11.65 1.53 5.21
CA LEU A 152 -10.35 2.11 5.51
C LEU A 152 -10.28 3.59 5.09
N CYS A 153 -10.73 3.92 3.88
CA CYS A 153 -10.79 5.32 3.42
C CYS A 153 -11.70 6.16 4.32
N ARG A 154 -12.86 5.62 4.73
CA ARG A 154 -13.74 6.31 5.66
C ARG A 154 -13.12 6.56 7.03
N ALA A 155 -12.37 5.57 7.56
CA ALA A 155 -11.66 5.72 8.82
C ALA A 155 -10.55 6.78 8.72
N MET A 156 -9.75 6.74 7.66
CA MET A 156 -8.70 7.75 7.39
C MET A 156 -9.28 9.15 7.30
N GLN A 157 -10.34 9.34 6.51
CA GLN A 157 -11.00 10.63 6.34
C GLN A 157 -11.58 11.19 7.65
N ARG A 158 -12.14 10.32 8.50
CA ARG A 158 -12.67 10.75 9.80
C ARG A 158 -11.58 11.16 10.79
N GLN A 159 -10.47 10.43 10.81
CA GLN A 159 -9.39 10.67 11.76
C GLN A 159 -8.41 11.75 11.29
N PHE A 160 -8.23 11.89 9.99
CA PHE A 160 -7.29 12.81 9.35
C PHE A 160 -7.95 13.53 8.16
N PRO A 161 -8.89 14.44 8.41
CA PRO A 161 -9.66 15.10 7.35
C PRO A 161 -8.82 15.97 6.41
N ASP A 162 -7.63 16.36 6.84
CA ASP A 162 -6.71 17.24 6.10
C ASP A 162 -5.79 16.45 5.14
N VAL A 163 -5.78 15.10 5.17
CA VAL A 163 -4.98 14.26 4.27
C VAL A 163 -5.77 14.04 2.99
N GLN A 164 -5.12 14.28 1.85
CA GLN A 164 -5.70 14.12 0.51
C GLN A 164 -5.65 12.69 0.03
#